data_810424581c0d7590ae36a0aed983fd42
#
_entry.id   810424581c0d7590ae36a0aed983fd42
#
_cell.length_a   1.000
_cell.length_b   1.000
_cell.length_c   1.000
_cell.angle_alpha   90.00
_cell.angle_beta   90.00
_cell.angle_gamma   90.00
#
_symmetry.space_group_name_H-M   'P 1'
#
loop_
_entity.id
_entity.type
_entity.pdbx_description
1 polymer ?
#
loop_
_entity_poly.entity_id
_entity_poly.type
_entity_poly.pdbx_seq_one_letter_code
_entity_poly.pdbx_strand_id
1 'polypeptide(L)'
;MKHNSFQNMLMPGLATAVLLMGCAPRVTSDVMLSLPPKSVNTVMVYETNDSVPTSARPIGKVKVTDGGMTSSYDCLYANMLALAVKRTAESGGNALHIDKHKEPNAWTSTCHRIWGTMYLMPDSLANNDVVSTLQKIEDNRDKELAEMGRKKIENLEQQRKNPSDILKVSAGPAWITSETVTSERTYKSKMGYGLGAEYEHFWRWGFGLGLNYSYFGTSFDEGFDIGMHYVGPSILYSTMIGKKFRYEVGFGLGYSYYKEKDRLYNHTLTESHLGVKWLFGLEYKLADRVAIGLQVGGFSVKMDKPEDYEGDKNEFYGIKRLEPLIGLRFYL
;
A
#
# COMPACT_ATOMS: atom_id res chain seq x y z
N MET A 1 -49.87 8.77 -15.31
CA MET A 1 -49.55 8.69 -13.87
C MET A 1 -48.05 8.87 -13.68
N LYS A 2 -47.64 10.06 -13.23
CA LYS A 2 -46.24 10.40 -12.87
C LYS A 2 -46.10 10.14 -11.39
N HIS A 3 -45.16 9.33 -10.93
CA HIS A 3 -44.53 9.43 -9.62
C HIS A 3 -43.25 8.62 -9.56
N ASN A 4 -42.28 9.22 -8.91
CA ASN A 4 -41.00 8.68 -8.38
C ASN A 4 -39.75 8.89 -9.22
N SER A 5 -39.32 10.15 -9.30
CA SER A 5 -37.94 10.51 -9.69
C SER A 5 -37.19 11.31 -8.63
N PHE A 6 -37.61 11.32 -7.34
CA PHE A 6 -36.99 12.18 -6.30
C PHE A 6 -36.23 11.42 -5.21
N GLN A 7 -36.26 10.08 -5.21
CA GLN A 7 -35.58 9.28 -4.16
C GLN A 7 -34.14 8.90 -4.46
N ASN A 8 -33.68 9.03 -5.71
CA ASN A 8 -32.32 8.60 -6.08
C ASN A 8 -31.24 9.68 -5.99
N MET A 9 -31.60 10.91 -5.54
CA MET A 9 -30.63 12.02 -5.47
C MET A 9 -30.12 12.33 -4.06
N LEU A 10 -30.60 11.63 -3.03
CA LEU A 10 -30.20 11.86 -1.63
C LEU A 10 -29.17 10.88 -1.08
N MET A 11 -28.87 9.80 -1.78
CA MET A 11 -27.90 8.78 -1.31
C MET A 11 -26.40 9.12 -1.48
N PRO A 12 -25.94 9.85 -2.51
CA PRO A 12 -24.52 10.17 -2.58
C PRO A 12 -24.04 11.22 -1.55
N GLY A 13 -24.94 12.05 -1.03
CA GLY A 13 -24.59 13.09 -0.05
C GLY A 13 -24.36 12.55 1.36
N LEU A 14 -25.01 11.47 1.76
CA LEU A 14 -24.84 10.87 3.11
C LEU A 14 -23.56 10.03 3.19
N ALA A 15 -23.15 9.38 2.12
CA ALA A 15 -21.91 8.59 2.08
C ALA A 15 -20.66 9.46 2.17
N THR A 16 -20.70 10.68 1.62
CA THR A 16 -19.58 11.65 1.70
C THR A 16 -19.44 12.28 3.10
N ALA A 17 -20.52 12.45 3.85
CA ALA A 17 -20.49 13.02 5.19
C ALA A 17 -19.90 12.04 6.24
N VAL A 18 -20.02 10.74 6.04
CA VAL A 18 -19.47 9.71 6.96
C VAL A 18 -17.94 9.58 6.80
N LEU A 19 -17.36 9.94 5.66
CA LEU A 19 -15.91 9.87 5.43
C LEU A 19 -15.10 11.00 6.08
N LEU A 20 -15.75 12.04 6.61
CA LEU A 20 -15.08 13.20 7.23
C LEU A 20 -14.99 13.13 8.77
N MET A 21 -15.48 12.08 9.42
CA MET A 21 -15.53 11.98 10.89
C MET A 21 -14.35 11.24 11.55
N GLY A 22 -13.25 10.98 10.86
CA GLY A 22 -12.19 10.10 11.36
C GLY A 22 -10.77 10.66 11.46
N CYS A 23 -10.57 11.97 11.33
CA CYS A 23 -9.22 12.54 11.14
C CYS A 23 -8.48 12.95 12.43
N ALA A 24 -8.94 12.60 13.63
CA ALA A 24 -8.32 12.97 14.89
C ALA A 24 -7.92 11.74 15.73
N PRO A 25 -6.86 11.84 16.56
CA PRO A 25 -6.52 10.81 17.52
C PRO A 25 -7.68 10.54 18.48
N ARG A 26 -7.86 9.27 18.83
CA ARG A 26 -8.90 8.83 19.76
C ARG A 26 -8.35 8.71 21.17
N VAL A 27 -8.94 9.46 22.12
CA VAL A 27 -8.62 9.37 23.54
C VAL A 27 -9.72 8.56 24.24
N THR A 28 -9.35 7.53 24.98
CA THR A 28 -10.23 6.77 25.85
C THR A 28 -9.65 6.72 27.24
N SER A 29 -10.49 6.80 28.27
CA SER A 29 -10.04 6.69 29.67
C SER A 29 -11.01 5.86 30.48
N ASP A 30 -10.46 5.14 31.45
CA ASP A 30 -11.18 4.45 32.50
C ASP A 30 -10.83 5.13 33.83
N VAL A 31 -11.78 5.88 34.38
CA VAL A 31 -11.56 6.70 35.60
C VAL A 31 -12.16 5.98 36.78
N MET A 32 -11.29 5.51 37.70
CA MET A 32 -11.69 4.84 38.94
C MET A 32 -12.11 5.78 40.03
N LEU A 33 -11.58 7.01 40.03
CA LEU A 33 -11.88 8.03 41.02
C LEU A 33 -12.10 9.37 40.31
N SER A 34 -13.35 9.88 40.38
CA SER A 34 -13.67 11.22 39.82
C SER A 34 -13.26 12.31 40.77
N LEU A 35 -12.33 13.17 40.31
CA LEU A 35 -11.81 14.31 41.07
C LEU A 35 -12.03 15.61 40.30
N PRO A 36 -12.04 16.76 40.98
CA PRO A 36 -12.07 18.04 40.27
C PRO A 36 -10.92 18.18 39.28
N PRO A 37 -11.18 18.70 38.06
CA PRO A 37 -10.14 18.93 37.08
C PRO A 37 -8.99 19.78 37.60
N LYS A 38 -7.77 19.46 37.22
CA LYS A 38 -6.55 20.21 37.50
C LYS A 38 -6.05 20.94 36.25
N SER A 39 -5.10 21.85 36.42
CA SER A 39 -4.44 22.50 35.30
C SER A 39 -3.54 21.48 34.56
N VAL A 40 -3.56 21.52 33.24
CA VAL A 40 -2.66 20.70 32.40
C VAL A 40 -1.19 20.91 32.79
N ASN A 41 -0.84 22.15 33.17
CA ASN A 41 0.51 22.53 33.57
C ASN A 41 0.98 21.89 34.87
N THR A 42 0.11 21.25 35.64
CA THR A 42 0.47 20.57 36.90
C THR A 42 0.71 19.08 36.74
N VAL A 43 0.59 18.53 35.53
CA VAL A 43 0.73 17.09 35.26
C VAL A 43 2.20 16.76 34.98
N MET A 44 2.80 15.95 35.82
CA MET A 44 4.13 15.38 35.60
C MET A 44 4.03 14.11 34.77
N VAL A 45 4.97 13.91 33.83
CA VAL A 45 5.05 12.72 33.00
C VAL A 45 6.21 11.84 33.43
N TYR A 46 5.90 10.57 33.65
CA TYR A 46 6.83 9.49 33.90
C TYR A 46 6.85 8.58 32.68
N GLU A 47 8.01 8.42 32.05
CA GLU A 47 8.19 7.52 30.91
C GLU A 47 8.15 6.05 31.34
N THR A 48 8.08 5.14 30.39
CA THR A 48 7.92 3.68 30.64
C THR A 48 8.96 3.09 31.61
N ASN A 49 10.16 3.68 31.66
CA ASN A 49 11.26 3.21 32.53
C ASN A 49 11.37 3.99 33.85
N ASP A 50 10.54 5.01 34.06
CA ASP A 50 10.57 5.81 35.26
C ASP A 50 9.74 5.15 36.37
N SER A 51 10.13 5.34 37.62
CA SER A 51 9.36 4.89 38.77
C SER A 51 8.49 6.02 39.31
N VAL A 52 7.21 5.78 39.48
CA VAL A 52 6.29 6.71 40.12
C VAL A 52 6.50 6.66 41.65
N PRO A 53 6.53 7.80 42.37
CA PRO A 53 6.63 7.82 43.81
C PRO A 53 5.59 6.95 44.51
N THR A 54 5.96 6.23 45.55
CA THR A 54 5.09 5.31 46.29
C THR A 54 3.89 6.00 46.96
N SER A 55 3.95 7.33 47.16
CA SER A 55 2.87 8.17 47.65
C SER A 55 1.82 8.51 46.59
N ALA A 56 2.09 8.23 45.31
CA ALA A 56 1.15 8.52 44.23
C ALA A 56 -0.01 7.49 44.25
N ARG A 57 -1.23 7.97 44.19
CA ARG A 57 -2.43 7.15 44.17
C ARG A 57 -2.98 7.03 42.75
N PRO A 58 -3.14 5.83 42.20
CA PRO A 58 -3.74 5.67 40.88
C PRO A 58 -5.21 6.07 40.90
N ILE A 59 -5.65 6.85 39.90
CA ILE A 59 -7.02 7.37 39.76
C ILE A 59 -7.70 6.85 38.48
N GLY A 60 -6.97 6.20 37.56
CA GLY A 60 -7.51 5.66 36.33
C GLY A 60 -6.46 5.36 35.28
N LYS A 61 -6.92 4.96 34.10
CA LYS A 61 -6.09 4.68 32.95
C LYS A 61 -6.49 5.56 31.76
N VAL A 62 -5.53 5.91 30.92
CA VAL A 62 -5.74 6.62 29.67
C VAL A 62 -5.10 5.89 28.52
N LYS A 63 -5.75 5.93 27.36
CA LYS A 63 -5.26 5.36 26.12
C LYS A 63 -5.48 6.36 24.99
N VAL A 64 -4.42 6.67 24.25
CA VAL A 64 -4.46 7.52 23.05
C VAL A 64 -4.02 6.67 21.86
N THR A 65 -4.86 6.61 20.84
CA THR A 65 -4.64 5.76 19.66
C THR A 65 -5.06 6.49 18.40
N ASP A 66 -4.67 5.95 17.26
CA ASP A 66 -5.11 6.39 15.96
C ASP A 66 -6.65 6.30 15.84
N GLY A 67 -7.26 7.36 15.33
CA GLY A 67 -8.69 7.41 14.98
C GLY A 67 -8.99 6.96 13.56
N GLY A 68 -7.97 6.62 12.78
CA GLY A 68 -8.02 6.35 11.35
C GLY A 68 -7.82 7.63 10.53
N MET A 69 -7.06 7.55 9.45
CA MET A 69 -6.71 8.66 8.53
C MET A 69 -6.25 9.96 9.24
N THR A 70 -5.60 9.81 10.40
CA THR A 70 -5.07 10.93 11.18
C THR A 70 -3.88 11.57 10.46
N SER A 71 -3.75 12.90 10.52
CA SER A 71 -2.64 13.61 9.88
C SER A 71 -1.31 13.22 10.53
N SER A 72 -0.21 13.25 9.76
CA SER A 72 1.12 12.93 10.29
C SER A 72 1.54 13.86 11.42
N TYR A 73 1.08 15.11 11.41
CA TYR A 73 1.34 16.08 12.48
C TYR A 73 0.64 15.70 13.79
N ASP A 74 -0.63 15.34 13.72
CA ASP A 74 -1.42 14.93 14.89
C ASP A 74 -0.94 13.59 15.46
N CYS A 75 -0.23 12.79 14.66
CA CYS A 75 0.34 11.50 15.01
C CYS A 75 1.69 11.57 15.74
N LEU A 76 2.31 12.75 15.87
CA LEU A 76 3.58 12.91 16.60
C LEU A 76 3.45 12.45 18.05
N TYR A 77 4.52 11.87 18.61
CA TYR A 77 4.53 11.43 20.00
C TYR A 77 4.16 12.56 20.97
N ALA A 78 4.73 13.75 20.77
CA ALA A 78 4.44 14.93 21.58
C ALA A 78 2.96 15.31 21.57
N ASN A 79 2.29 15.26 20.43
CA ASN A 79 0.87 15.58 20.33
C ASN A 79 -0.01 14.50 20.97
N MET A 80 0.32 13.23 20.78
CA MET A 80 -0.36 12.10 21.43
C MET A 80 -0.19 12.15 22.97
N LEU A 81 1.01 12.50 23.42
CA LEU A 81 1.31 12.70 24.84
C LEU A 81 0.54 13.87 25.42
N ALA A 82 0.48 15.02 24.73
CA ALA A 82 -0.30 16.18 25.15
C ALA A 82 -1.77 15.85 25.35
N LEU A 83 -2.36 15.01 24.52
CA LEU A 83 -3.74 14.51 24.68
C LEU A 83 -3.89 13.63 25.94
N ALA A 84 -2.93 12.76 26.22
CA ALA A 84 -2.94 11.93 27.43
C ALA A 84 -2.79 12.79 28.70
N VAL A 85 -1.90 13.78 28.68
CA VAL A 85 -1.69 14.75 29.77
C VAL A 85 -2.96 15.58 30.02
N LYS A 86 -3.58 16.11 28.95
CA LYS A 86 -4.86 16.84 29.03
C LYS A 86 -5.93 15.98 29.67
N ARG A 87 -6.08 14.72 29.23
CA ARG A 87 -7.08 13.81 29.79
C ARG A 87 -6.82 13.50 31.28
N THR A 88 -5.56 13.36 31.67
CA THR A 88 -5.15 13.18 33.06
C THR A 88 -5.57 14.36 33.92
N ALA A 89 -5.29 15.59 33.47
CA ALA A 89 -5.69 16.82 34.14
C ALA A 89 -7.22 16.94 34.29
N GLU A 90 -7.96 16.68 33.23
CA GLU A 90 -9.44 16.66 33.21
C GLU A 90 -10.01 15.65 34.20
N SER A 91 -9.32 14.54 34.44
CA SER A 91 -9.70 13.52 35.43
C SER A 91 -9.26 13.85 36.87
N GLY A 92 -8.63 15.02 37.09
CA GLY A 92 -8.14 15.48 38.38
C GLY A 92 -6.78 14.94 38.81
N GLY A 93 -6.05 14.26 37.89
CA GLY A 93 -4.69 13.79 38.10
C GLY A 93 -3.66 14.89 37.93
N ASN A 94 -2.50 14.74 38.62
CA ASN A 94 -1.34 15.57 38.45
C ASN A 94 -0.05 14.78 38.12
N ALA A 95 -0.20 13.48 37.81
CA ALA A 95 0.89 12.68 37.27
C ALA A 95 0.32 11.64 36.30
N LEU A 96 1.09 11.38 35.26
CA LEU A 96 0.83 10.36 34.20
C LEU A 96 2.07 9.48 34.04
N HIS A 97 1.91 8.18 34.23
CA HIS A 97 2.95 7.20 33.91
C HIS A 97 2.60 6.53 32.59
N ILE A 98 3.57 6.47 31.68
CA ILE A 98 3.44 5.79 30.39
C ILE A 98 3.74 4.31 30.58
N ASP A 99 2.69 3.49 30.65
CA ASP A 99 2.81 2.03 30.84
C ASP A 99 3.32 1.35 29.57
N LYS A 100 2.94 1.89 28.41
CA LYS A 100 3.30 1.34 27.09
C LYS A 100 3.24 2.40 26.02
N HIS A 101 4.27 2.45 25.20
CA HIS A 101 4.35 3.25 23.99
C HIS A 101 4.56 2.32 22.79
N LYS A 102 3.87 2.57 21.68
CA LYS A 102 4.08 1.93 20.39
C LYS A 102 4.35 2.97 19.33
N GLU A 103 5.47 2.82 18.65
CA GLU A 103 5.86 3.64 17.51
C GLU A 103 4.98 3.38 16.27
N PRO A 104 4.91 4.37 15.36
CA PRO A 104 4.27 4.19 14.07
C PRO A 104 4.92 3.08 13.24
N ASN A 105 4.12 2.31 12.53
CA ASN A 105 4.61 1.40 11.50
C ASN A 105 3.60 1.27 10.35
N ALA A 106 4.11 0.95 9.16
CA ALA A 106 3.31 0.89 7.93
C ALA A 106 2.18 -0.17 7.94
N TRP A 107 2.26 -1.17 8.84
CA TRP A 107 1.34 -2.31 8.84
C TRP A 107 0.19 -2.19 9.83
N THR A 108 0.37 -1.39 10.90
CA THR A 108 -0.64 -1.35 11.98
C THR A 108 -1.22 0.03 12.26
N SER A 109 -0.42 1.09 12.27
CA SER A 109 -0.85 2.48 12.48
C SER A 109 0.28 3.44 12.17
N THR A 110 -0.03 4.51 11.48
CA THR A 110 0.90 5.61 11.19
C THR A 110 1.08 6.57 12.36
N CYS A 111 0.35 6.38 13.46
CA CYS A 111 0.42 7.19 14.67
C CYS A 111 1.17 6.50 15.80
N HIS A 112 1.81 7.29 16.66
CA HIS A 112 2.20 6.86 17.99
C HIS A 112 0.96 6.45 18.80
N ARG A 113 1.09 5.45 19.66
CA ARG A 113 -0.01 4.97 20.52
C ARG A 113 0.49 4.85 21.94
N ILE A 114 -0.25 5.45 22.89
CA ILE A 114 0.14 5.59 24.29
C ILE A 114 -0.91 4.92 25.15
N TRP A 115 -0.46 4.16 26.14
CA TRP A 115 -1.25 3.64 27.25
C TRP A 115 -0.58 4.11 28.53
N GLY A 116 -1.34 4.70 29.44
CA GLY A 116 -0.78 5.20 30.68
C GLY A 116 -1.74 5.10 31.86
N THR A 117 -1.18 5.12 33.04
CA THR A 117 -1.90 5.18 34.31
C THR A 117 -1.84 6.59 34.87
N MET A 118 -3.01 7.13 35.20
CA MET A 118 -3.19 8.46 35.77
C MET A 118 -3.10 8.39 37.29
N TYR A 119 -2.36 9.33 37.90
CA TYR A 119 -2.15 9.36 39.34
C TYR A 119 -2.51 10.73 39.95
N LEU A 120 -2.87 10.69 41.23
CA LEU A 120 -2.91 11.83 42.12
C LEU A 120 -1.70 11.78 43.07
N MET A 121 -0.85 12.80 43.01
CA MET A 121 0.29 12.97 43.90
C MET A 121 0.04 14.11 44.89
N PRO A 122 0.65 14.08 46.11
CA PRO A 122 0.66 15.21 47.01
C PRO A 122 1.26 16.46 46.36
N ASP A 123 0.64 17.64 46.61
CA ASP A 123 1.05 18.87 45.95
C ASP A 123 2.48 19.31 46.31
N SER A 124 3.01 18.87 47.45
CA SER A 124 4.41 19.08 47.85
C SER A 124 5.45 18.42 46.93
N LEU A 125 5.06 17.37 46.18
CA LEU A 125 5.91 16.69 45.23
C LEU A 125 5.67 17.15 43.80
N ALA A 126 4.53 17.77 43.53
CA ALA A 126 4.12 18.17 42.17
C ALA A 126 4.74 19.49 41.71
N ASN A 127 5.29 20.32 42.60
CA ASN A 127 5.70 21.70 42.27
C ASN A 127 7.11 21.85 41.69
N ASN A 128 7.98 20.84 41.73
CA ASN A 128 9.40 21.06 41.43
C ASN A 128 9.77 20.86 39.93
N ASP A 129 8.88 20.33 39.06
CA ASP A 129 9.28 19.96 37.70
C ASP A 129 8.25 20.23 36.58
N VAL A 130 7.26 21.08 36.83
CA VAL A 130 6.18 21.35 35.86
C VAL A 130 6.70 22.00 34.58
N VAL A 131 7.64 22.94 34.70
CA VAL A 131 8.27 23.61 33.54
C VAL A 131 9.05 22.60 32.69
N SER A 132 9.66 21.61 33.34
CA SER A 132 10.43 20.59 32.64
C SER A 132 9.57 19.66 31.78
N THR A 133 8.35 19.35 32.18
CA THR A 133 7.44 18.45 31.43
C THR A 133 6.94 19.09 30.14
N LEU A 134 6.46 20.33 30.20
CA LEU A 134 6.02 21.06 29.00
C LEU A 134 7.19 21.29 28.04
N GLN A 135 8.35 21.65 28.59
CA GLN A 135 9.56 21.84 27.77
C GLN A 135 10.01 20.55 27.10
N LYS A 136 9.99 19.41 27.79
CA LYS A 136 10.26 18.09 27.21
C LYS A 136 9.30 17.73 26.08
N ILE A 137 8.01 18.04 26.21
CA ILE A 137 7.01 17.82 25.16
C ILE A 137 7.31 18.69 23.94
N GLU A 138 7.65 19.96 24.13
CA GLU A 138 8.01 20.89 23.05
C GLU A 138 9.32 20.47 22.36
N ASP A 139 10.36 20.16 23.11
CA ASP A 139 11.65 19.69 22.58
C ASP A 139 11.51 18.39 21.78
N ASN A 140 10.66 17.47 22.24
CA ASN A 140 10.36 16.23 21.52
C ASN A 140 9.60 16.51 20.22
N ARG A 141 8.63 17.42 20.24
CA ARG A 141 7.90 17.83 19.03
C ARG A 141 8.85 18.44 18.00
N ASP A 142 9.74 19.30 18.41
CA ASP A 142 10.69 19.97 17.50
C ASP A 142 11.68 18.96 16.89
N LYS A 143 12.15 17.98 17.66
CA LYS A 143 12.98 16.87 17.16
C LYS A 143 12.24 16.01 16.15
N GLU A 144 10.99 15.62 16.44
CA GLU A 144 10.18 14.81 15.52
C GLU A 144 9.86 15.55 14.22
N LEU A 145 9.57 16.86 14.30
CA LEU A 145 9.37 17.69 13.11
C LEU A 145 10.63 17.83 12.26
N ALA A 146 11.79 17.98 12.91
CA ALA A 146 13.07 18.02 12.21
C ALA A 146 13.38 16.69 11.50
N GLU A 147 13.10 15.55 12.16
CA GLU A 147 13.25 14.22 11.55
C GLU A 147 12.30 13.99 10.38
N MET A 148 11.03 14.40 10.51
CA MET A 148 10.08 14.34 9.41
C MET A 148 10.53 15.19 8.22
N GLY A 149 11.03 16.39 8.49
CA GLY A 149 11.62 17.28 7.48
C GLY A 149 12.80 16.62 6.76
N ARG A 150 13.72 16.02 7.52
CA ARG A 150 14.86 15.30 6.96
C ARG A 150 14.45 14.10 6.10
N LYS A 151 13.53 13.26 6.59
CA LYS A 151 13.01 12.11 5.83
C LYS A 151 12.31 12.56 4.55
N LYS A 152 11.56 13.67 4.60
CA LYS A 152 10.91 14.24 3.40
C LYS A 152 11.93 14.71 2.37
N ILE A 153 12.99 15.39 2.79
CA ILE A 153 14.09 15.83 1.89
C ILE A 153 14.79 14.61 1.29
N GLU A 154 15.12 13.61 2.10
CA GLU A 154 15.76 12.37 1.64
C GLU A 154 14.91 11.63 0.62
N ASN A 155 13.60 11.50 0.85
CA ASN A 155 12.65 10.92 -0.11
C ASN A 155 12.60 11.72 -1.42
N LEU A 156 12.60 13.05 -1.35
CA LEU A 156 12.63 13.89 -2.55
C LEU A 156 13.94 13.74 -3.33
N GLU A 157 15.06 13.60 -2.65
CA GLU A 157 16.35 13.33 -3.30
C GLU A 157 16.41 11.94 -3.93
N GLN A 158 15.81 10.93 -3.28
CA GLN A 158 15.67 9.59 -3.85
C GLN A 158 14.78 9.58 -5.09
N GLN A 159 13.65 10.29 -5.06
CA GLN A 159 12.76 10.45 -6.22
C GLN A 159 13.45 11.16 -7.40
N ARG A 160 14.35 12.12 -7.11
CA ARG A 160 15.17 12.78 -8.16
C ARG A 160 16.17 11.84 -8.84
N LYS A 161 16.52 10.72 -8.18
CA LYS A 161 17.44 9.70 -8.70
C LYS A 161 16.73 8.58 -9.47
N ASN A 162 15.39 8.57 -9.50
CA ASN A 162 14.66 7.65 -10.35
C ASN A 162 14.95 7.97 -11.82
N PRO A 163 15.32 6.99 -12.64
CA PRO A 163 15.44 7.18 -14.08
C PRO A 163 14.08 7.60 -14.64
N SER A 164 14.09 8.56 -15.57
CA SER A 164 12.85 9.04 -16.22
C SER A 164 12.40 8.10 -17.34
N ASP A 165 13.36 7.60 -18.11
CA ASP A 165 13.09 6.81 -19.30
C ASP A 165 13.82 5.46 -19.20
N ILE A 166 13.09 4.38 -19.44
CA ILE A 166 13.59 3.04 -19.26
C ILE A 166 13.16 2.17 -20.45
N LEU A 167 14.13 1.50 -21.04
CA LEU A 167 13.89 0.45 -22.00
C LEU A 167 14.14 -0.90 -21.31
N LYS A 168 13.19 -1.82 -21.41
CA LYS A 168 13.27 -3.15 -20.81
C LYS A 168 13.19 -4.22 -21.87
N VAL A 169 13.99 -5.27 -21.70
CA VAL A 169 13.86 -6.52 -22.43
C VAL A 169 13.89 -7.66 -21.44
N SER A 170 12.95 -8.59 -21.55
CA SER A 170 12.78 -9.67 -20.59
C SER A 170 12.37 -10.97 -21.28
N ALA A 171 12.76 -12.09 -20.67
CA ALA A 171 12.40 -13.42 -21.10
C ALA A 171 12.26 -14.34 -19.89
N GLY A 172 11.48 -15.40 -20.04
CA GLY A 172 11.33 -16.41 -18.99
C GLY A 172 10.23 -17.40 -19.27
N PRO A 173 10.01 -18.31 -18.34
CA PRO A 173 8.87 -19.22 -18.42
C PRO A 173 7.56 -18.45 -18.22
N ALA A 174 6.51 -18.97 -18.85
CA ALA A 174 5.16 -18.44 -18.69
C ALA A 174 4.17 -19.60 -18.67
N TRP A 175 3.10 -19.47 -17.91
CA TRP A 175 2.10 -20.53 -17.77
C TRP A 175 0.72 -20.00 -18.13
N ILE A 176 0.00 -20.72 -18.98
CA ILE A 176 -1.45 -20.60 -19.07
C ILE A 176 -2.00 -21.17 -17.75
N THR A 177 -2.82 -20.40 -17.06
CA THR A 177 -3.45 -20.76 -15.77
C THR A 177 -4.97 -20.92 -15.87
N SER A 178 -5.55 -20.60 -17.04
CA SER A 178 -6.93 -20.97 -17.39
C SER A 178 -6.99 -22.41 -17.89
N GLU A 179 -8.13 -23.05 -17.69
CA GLU A 179 -8.41 -24.35 -18.31
C GLU A 179 -8.38 -24.23 -19.85
N THR A 180 -7.63 -25.10 -20.48
CA THR A 180 -7.57 -25.21 -21.96
C THR A 180 -8.06 -26.58 -22.35
N VAL A 181 -9.15 -26.62 -23.10
CA VAL A 181 -9.75 -27.88 -23.58
C VAL A 181 -9.33 -28.09 -25.02
N THR A 182 -8.69 -29.24 -25.29
CA THR A 182 -8.42 -29.73 -26.62
C THR A 182 -9.39 -30.88 -26.95
N SER A 183 -9.41 -31.35 -28.17
CA SER A 183 -10.28 -32.47 -28.61
C SER A 183 -10.05 -33.77 -27.80
N GLU A 184 -8.86 -33.94 -27.20
CA GLU A 184 -8.50 -35.18 -26.52
C GLU A 184 -8.32 -35.01 -25.00
N ARG A 185 -7.95 -33.80 -24.53
CA ARG A 185 -7.59 -33.57 -23.12
C ARG A 185 -7.95 -32.18 -22.64
N THR A 186 -8.15 -32.09 -21.34
CA THR A 186 -8.27 -30.81 -20.62
C THR A 186 -6.98 -30.53 -19.85
N TYR A 187 -6.35 -29.41 -20.15
CA TYR A 187 -5.14 -28.94 -19.47
C TYR A 187 -5.53 -27.89 -18.43
N LYS A 188 -5.22 -28.14 -17.16
CA LYS A 188 -5.43 -27.16 -16.06
C LYS A 188 -4.32 -26.11 -16.01
N SER A 189 -3.16 -26.41 -16.59
CA SER A 189 -2.04 -25.48 -16.72
C SER A 189 -1.12 -25.96 -17.84
N LYS A 190 -0.62 -25.05 -18.64
CA LYS A 190 0.37 -25.33 -19.69
C LYS A 190 1.51 -24.36 -19.65
N MET A 191 2.72 -24.90 -19.57
CA MET A 191 3.96 -24.12 -19.58
C MET A 191 4.35 -23.77 -21.02
N GLY A 192 4.84 -22.57 -21.19
CA GLY A 192 5.44 -22.04 -22.40
C GLY A 192 6.58 -21.08 -22.06
N TYR A 193 6.92 -20.20 -22.98
CA TYR A 193 7.91 -19.15 -22.79
C TYR A 193 7.32 -17.79 -23.10
N GLY A 194 7.79 -16.79 -22.37
CA GLY A 194 7.42 -15.39 -22.52
C GLY A 194 8.62 -14.54 -22.91
N LEU A 195 8.37 -13.57 -23.79
CA LEU A 195 9.31 -12.51 -24.15
C LEU A 195 8.62 -11.16 -23.95
N GLY A 196 9.34 -10.16 -23.46
CA GLY A 196 8.82 -8.81 -23.24
C GLY A 196 9.79 -7.73 -23.72
N ALA A 197 9.23 -6.67 -24.29
CA ALA A 197 9.92 -5.43 -24.56
C ALA A 197 9.02 -4.26 -24.11
N GLU A 198 9.54 -3.38 -23.28
CA GLU A 198 8.75 -2.33 -22.67
C GLU A 198 9.54 -1.01 -22.70
N TYR A 199 8.88 0.08 -23.04
CA TYR A 199 9.40 1.44 -22.87
C TYR A 199 8.53 2.13 -21.84
N GLU A 200 9.17 2.80 -20.87
CA GLU A 200 8.52 3.45 -19.75
C GLU A 200 9.07 4.84 -19.54
N HIS A 201 8.17 5.77 -19.26
CA HIS A 201 8.50 7.13 -18.86
C HIS A 201 7.93 7.39 -17.46
N PHE A 202 8.77 7.85 -16.52
CA PHE A 202 8.40 8.15 -15.14
C PHE A 202 8.56 9.63 -14.81
N TRP A 203 7.57 10.18 -14.16
CA TRP A 203 7.67 11.50 -13.55
C TRP A 203 8.36 11.42 -12.18
N ARG A 204 8.87 12.55 -11.69
CA ARG A 204 9.63 12.65 -10.43
C ARG A 204 8.91 12.08 -9.20
N TRP A 205 7.60 12.01 -9.21
CA TRP A 205 6.75 11.50 -8.13
C TRP A 205 6.49 9.99 -8.21
N GLY A 206 7.13 9.30 -9.14
CA GLY A 206 7.14 7.86 -9.24
C GLY A 206 6.05 7.26 -10.13
N PHE A 207 5.05 8.02 -10.54
CA PHE A 207 4.09 7.57 -11.55
C PHE A 207 4.70 7.62 -12.94
N GLY A 208 4.23 6.75 -13.82
CA GLY A 208 4.71 6.66 -15.18
C GLY A 208 3.68 6.12 -16.15
N LEU A 209 4.01 6.24 -17.41
CA LEU A 209 3.32 5.62 -18.53
C LEU A 209 4.29 4.72 -19.26
N GLY A 210 3.81 3.60 -19.75
CA GLY A 210 4.59 2.67 -20.54
C GLY A 210 3.88 2.22 -21.79
N LEU A 211 4.67 1.73 -22.74
CA LEU A 211 4.21 0.94 -23.87
C LEU A 211 4.83 -0.45 -23.75
N ASN A 212 3.97 -1.46 -23.70
CA ASN A 212 4.37 -2.85 -23.51
C ASN A 212 4.12 -3.65 -24.77
N TYR A 213 5.09 -4.47 -25.13
CA TYR A 213 4.92 -5.59 -26.04
C TYR A 213 5.29 -6.88 -25.33
N SER A 214 4.48 -7.91 -25.46
CA SER A 214 4.85 -9.25 -25.01
C SER A 214 4.44 -10.32 -26.02
N TYR A 215 5.26 -11.36 -26.09
CA TYR A 215 5.00 -12.57 -26.83
C TYR A 215 4.99 -13.77 -25.89
N PHE A 216 4.06 -14.67 -26.12
CA PHE A 216 3.98 -15.96 -25.45
C PHE A 216 3.88 -17.07 -26.49
N GLY A 217 4.61 -18.16 -26.29
CA GLY A 217 4.55 -19.33 -27.14
C GLY A 217 4.53 -20.62 -26.32
N THR A 218 3.69 -21.57 -26.74
CA THR A 218 3.65 -22.92 -26.18
C THR A 218 3.21 -23.92 -27.24
N SER A 219 3.63 -25.21 -27.07
CA SER A 219 3.26 -26.31 -27.94
C SER A 219 2.59 -27.40 -27.12
N PHE A 220 1.58 -28.04 -27.70
CA PHE A 220 0.87 -29.16 -27.10
C PHE A 220 1.28 -30.47 -27.83
N ASP A 221 1.32 -31.56 -27.09
CA ASP A 221 1.75 -32.88 -27.61
C ASP A 221 0.84 -33.37 -28.71
N GLU A 222 -0.41 -32.94 -28.74
CA GLU A 222 -1.45 -33.24 -29.71
C GLU A 222 -1.29 -32.52 -31.07
N GLY A 223 -0.20 -31.77 -31.23
CA GLY A 223 0.10 -31.12 -32.50
C GLY A 223 -0.37 -29.65 -32.60
N PHE A 224 -0.79 -29.02 -31.52
CA PHE A 224 -1.21 -27.62 -31.50
C PHE A 224 -0.07 -26.72 -31.01
N ASP A 225 0.12 -25.61 -31.69
CA ASP A 225 1.01 -24.52 -31.26
C ASP A 225 0.19 -23.27 -31.02
N ILE A 226 0.37 -22.67 -29.83
CA ILE A 226 -0.26 -21.38 -29.47
C ILE A 226 0.82 -20.31 -29.43
N GLY A 227 0.58 -19.24 -30.18
CA GLY A 227 1.32 -17.99 -30.13
C GLY A 227 0.41 -16.84 -29.78
N MET A 228 0.83 -15.99 -28.84
CA MET A 228 0.06 -14.82 -28.44
C MET A 228 0.95 -13.59 -28.38
N HIS A 229 0.54 -12.54 -29.04
CA HIS A 229 1.14 -11.21 -28.97
C HIS A 229 0.25 -10.29 -28.17
N TYR A 230 0.83 -9.39 -27.41
CA TYR A 230 0.14 -8.32 -26.73
C TYR A 230 0.90 -7.02 -26.95
N VAL A 231 0.18 -5.94 -27.23
CA VAL A 231 0.70 -4.58 -27.28
C VAL A 231 -0.31 -3.64 -26.62
N GLY A 232 0.17 -2.78 -25.74
CA GLY A 232 -0.71 -1.81 -25.08
C GLY A 232 0.00 -0.85 -24.16
N PRO A 233 -0.64 0.30 -23.88
CA PRO A 233 -0.20 1.23 -22.87
C PRO A 233 -0.37 0.64 -21.46
N SER A 234 0.43 1.17 -20.54
CA SER A 234 0.34 0.86 -19.10
C SER A 234 0.48 2.12 -18.25
N ILE A 235 -0.16 2.08 -17.10
CA ILE A 235 0.05 3.02 -16.00
C ILE A 235 0.95 2.33 -15.00
N LEU A 236 1.98 3.04 -14.53
CA LEU A 236 3.04 2.48 -13.73
C LEU A 236 3.27 3.33 -12.49
N TYR A 237 3.71 2.68 -11.43
CA TYR A 237 4.27 3.34 -10.27
C TYR A 237 5.58 2.68 -9.89
N SER A 238 6.61 3.48 -9.65
CA SER A 238 7.94 2.99 -9.32
C SER A 238 8.62 3.88 -8.31
N THR A 239 9.43 3.27 -7.45
CA THR A 239 10.30 4.01 -6.53
C THR A 239 11.57 3.22 -6.18
N MET A 240 12.61 3.96 -5.79
CA MET A 240 13.87 3.37 -5.34
C MET A 240 13.79 2.96 -3.88
N ILE A 241 14.30 1.77 -3.57
CA ILE A 241 14.56 1.31 -2.21
C ILE A 241 16.08 1.43 -1.98
N GLY A 242 16.48 2.47 -1.28
CA GLY A 242 17.89 2.80 -1.12
C GLY A 242 18.52 3.26 -2.45
N LYS A 243 19.79 2.86 -2.70
CA LYS A 243 20.57 3.33 -3.86
C LYS A 243 20.56 2.38 -5.06
N LYS A 244 20.20 1.10 -4.84
CA LYS A 244 20.41 0.04 -5.84
C LYS A 244 19.15 -0.71 -6.23
N PHE A 245 18.15 -0.77 -5.36
CA PHE A 245 16.91 -1.49 -5.63
C PHE A 245 15.83 -0.53 -6.10
N ARG A 246 15.08 -0.95 -7.09
CA ARG A 246 13.87 -0.27 -7.58
C ARG A 246 12.76 -1.30 -7.63
N TYR A 247 11.60 -0.96 -7.08
CA TYR A 247 10.40 -1.75 -7.30
C TYR A 247 9.43 -1.00 -8.21
N GLU A 248 8.57 -1.76 -8.84
CA GLU A 248 7.61 -1.26 -9.80
C GLU A 248 6.33 -2.08 -9.73
N VAL A 249 5.22 -1.40 -9.92
CA VAL A 249 3.90 -2.01 -10.15
C VAL A 249 3.26 -1.34 -11.35
N GLY A 250 2.53 -2.13 -12.13
CA GLY A 250 1.90 -1.62 -13.34
C GLY A 250 0.62 -2.34 -13.70
N PHE A 251 -0.21 -1.61 -14.44
CA PHE A 251 -1.44 -2.11 -15.01
C PHE A 251 -1.58 -1.60 -16.44
N GLY A 252 -1.86 -2.49 -17.37
CA GLY A 252 -2.00 -2.19 -18.79
C GLY A 252 -3.28 -2.75 -19.39
N LEU A 253 -3.80 -2.03 -20.36
CA LEU A 253 -4.90 -2.46 -21.23
C LEU A 253 -4.42 -2.36 -22.67
N GLY A 254 -4.59 -3.41 -23.46
CA GLY A 254 -4.05 -3.40 -24.82
C GLY A 254 -4.68 -4.44 -25.72
N TYR A 255 -4.18 -4.49 -26.91
CA TYR A 255 -4.60 -5.40 -27.97
C TYR A 255 -3.82 -6.71 -27.87
N SER A 256 -4.55 -7.82 -27.89
CA SER A 256 -4.00 -9.17 -27.92
C SER A 256 -4.33 -9.84 -29.25
N TYR A 257 -3.32 -10.38 -29.90
CA TYR A 257 -3.45 -11.18 -31.10
C TYR A 257 -3.11 -12.64 -30.75
N TYR A 258 -4.10 -13.50 -30.83
CA TYR A 258 -3.99 -14.93 -30.59
C TYR A 258 -3.85 -15.66 -31.91
N LYS A 259 -2.96 -16.63 -31.96
CA LYS A 259 -2.74 -17.53 -33.09
C LYS A 259 -2.59 -18.96 -32.59
N GLU A 260 -3.45 -19.83 -33.08
CA GLU A 260 -3.38 -21.25 -32.87
C GLU A 260 -3.11 -21.93 -34.22
N LYS A 261 -2.13 -22.82 -34.24
CA LYS A 261 -1.76 -23.61 -35.43
C LYS A 261 -1.89 -25.09 -35.13
N ASP A 262 -2.80 -25.75 -35.81
CA ASP A 262 -2.87 -27.20 -35.88
C ASP A 262 -1.86 -27.70 -36.90
N ARG A 263 -0.88 -28.49 -36.42
CA ARG A 263 0.17 -29.06 -37.29
C ARG A 263 -0.30 -30.28 -38.08
N LEU A 264 -1.34 -30.99 -37.59
CA LEU A 264 -1.85 -32.18 -38.20
C LEU A 264 -2.69 -31.85 -39.43
N TYR A 265 -3.58 -30.90 -39.29
CA TYR A 265 -4.50 -30.49 -40.36
C TYR A 265 -4.07 -29.23 -41.10
N ASN A 266 -2.90 -28.66 -40.74
CA ASN A 266 -2.36 -27.41 -41.28
C ASN A 266 -3.40 -26.25 -41.27
N HIS A 267 -4.25 -26.24 -40.24
CA HIS A 267 -5.24 -25.20 -40.01
C HIS A 267 -4.67 -24.15 -39.08
N THR A 268 -5.04 -22.88 -39.28
CA THR A 268 -4.60 -21.79 -38.42
C THR A 268 -5.85 -20.96 -38.04
N LEU A 269 -6.08 -20.84 -36.73
CA LEU A 269 -7.05 -19.94 -36.15
C LEU A 269 -6.35 -18.67 -35.66
N THR A 270 -6.93 -17.51 -35.92
CA THR A 270 -6.42 -16.23 -35.44
C THR A 270 -7.57 -15.40 -34.90
N GLU A 271 -7.36 -14.85 -33.71
CA GLU A 271 -8.33 -14.01 -33.04
C GLU A 271 -7.67 -12.77 -32.42
N SER A 272 -8.45 -11.74 -32.21
CA SER A 272 -7.97 -10.47 -31.70
C SER A 272 -8.94 -9.91 -30.67
N HIS A 273 -8.42 -9.66 -29.47
CA HIS A 273 -9.23 -9.23 -28.32
C HIS A 273 -8.53 -8.18 -27.50
N LEU A 274 -9.27 -7.50 -26.63
CA LEU A 274 -8.69 -6.63 -25.59
C LEU A 274 -8.19 -7.49 -24.43
N GLY A 275 -6.91 -7.29 -24.07
CA GLY A 275 -6.24 -7.96 -22.96
C GLY A 275 -5.87 -6.98 -21.85
N VAL A 276 -5.86 -7.51 -20.64
CA VAL A 276 -5.44 -6.81 -19.42
C VAL A 276 -4.15 -7.42 -18.92
N LYS A 277 -3.17 -6.58 -18.60
CA LYS A 277 -1.88 -7.00 -18.02
C LYS A 277 -1.65 -6.28 -16.70
N TRP A 278 -1.15 -6.99 -15.70
CA TRP A 278 -0.58 -6.40 -14.50
C TRP A 278 0.84 -6.91 -14.31
N LEU A 279 1.65 -6.12 -13.65
CA LEU A 279 3.03 -6.49 -13.38
C LEU A 279 3.48 -6.00 -11.98
N PHE A 280 4.39 -6.79 -11.41
CA PHE A 280 5.20 -6.41 -10.27
C PHE A 280 6.67 -6.68 -10.64
N GLY A 281 7.52 -5.67 -10.50
CA GLY A 281 8.94 -5.75 -10.84
C GLY A 281 9.83 -5.38 -9.66
N LEU A 282 10.97 -6.08 -9.57
CA LEU A 282 12.08 -5.75 -8.70
C LEU A 282 13.34 -5.66 -9.55
N GLU A 283 14.05 -4.55 -9.47
CA GLU A 283 15.25 -4.29 -10.25
C GLU A 283 16.44 -4.05 -9.32
N TYR A 284 17.61 -4.53 -9.74
CA TYR A 284 18.88 -4.26 -9.10
C TYR A 284 19.80 -3.52 -10.05
N LYS A 285 20.18 -2.30 -9.67
CA LYS A 285 21.05 -1.43 -10.46
C LYS A 285 22.49 -1.98 -10.44
N LEU A 286 22.98 -2.38 -11.59
CA LEU A 286 24.35 -2.87 -11.80
C LEU A 286 25.32 -1.71 -12.04
N ALA A 287 24.88 -0.75 -12.86
CA ALA A 287 25.60 0.46 -13.22
C ALA A 287 24.61 1.62 -13.36
N ASP A 288 25.08 2.83 -13.61
CA ASP A 288 24.22 4.01 -13.69
C ASP A 288 23.15 3.92 -14.77
N ARG A 289 23.42 3.21 -15.85
CA ARG A 289 22.51 3.05 -16.99
C ARG A 289 21.96 1.65 -17.18
N VAL A 290 22.35 0.67 -16.34
CA VAL A 290 21.96 -0.73 -16.54
C VAL A 290 21.54 -1.36 -15.23
N ALA A 291 20.42 -2.06 -15.26
CA ALA A 291 19.96 -2.91 -14.17
C ALA A 291 19.55 -4.30 -14.69
N ILE A 292 19.56 -5.26 -13.79
CA ILE A 292 18.90 -6.55 -13.98
C ILE A 292 17.60 -6.52 -13.17
N GLY A 293 16.52 -7.10 -13.71
CA GLY A 293 15.23 -7.11 -13.02
C GLY A 293 14.53 -8.45 -13.14
N LEU A 294 13.82 -8.78 -12.08
CA LEU A 294 12.84 -9.85 -12.02
C LEU A 294 11.45 -9.21 -12.09
N GLN A 295 10.60 -9.71 -12.96
CA GLN A 295 9.23 -9.23 -13.13
C GLN A 295 8.28 -10.41 -13.05
N VAL A 296 7.22 -10.29 -12.28
CA VAL A 296 6.10 -11.22 -12.28
C VAL A 296 4.90 -10.48 -12.85
N GLY A 297 4.38 -10.99 -13.95
CA GLY A 297 3.21 -10.43 -14.62
C GLY A 297 2.07 -11.42 -14.72
N GLY A 298 0.86 -10.90 -14.70
CA GLY A 298 -0.35 -11.65 -15.08
C GLY A 298 -0.99 -11.00 -16.28
N PHE A 299 -1.50 -11.84 -17.15
CA PHE A 299 -2.22 -11.44 -18.35
C PHE A 299 -3.57 -12.14 -18.39
N SER A 300 -4.61 -11.43 -18.84
CA SER A 300 -5.94 -11.98 -19.02
C SER A 300 -6.57 -11.40 -20.27
N VAL A 301 -7.09 -12.28 -21.11
CA VAL A 301 -7.86 -11.93 -22.31
C VAL A 301 -9.13 -12.76 -22.32
N LYS A 302 -10.27 -12.09 -22.54
CA LYS A 302 -11.55 -12.75 -22.76
C LYS A 302 -11.71 -12.95 -24.27
N MET A 303 -12.06 -14.18 -24.67
CA MET A 303 -12.30 -14.59 -26.05
C MET A 303 -13.81 -14.81 -26.27
N ASP A 304 -14.23 -14.81 -27.50
CA ASP A 304 -15.61 -15.12 -27.86
C ASP A 304 -15.88 -16.62 -27.70
N LYS A 305 -17.04 -16.94 -27.16
CA LYS A 305 -17.44 -18.35 -27.02
C LYS A 305 -17.88 -18.89 -28.37
N PRO A 306 -17.45 -20.10 -28.73
CA PRO A 306 -17.97 -20.79 -29.90
C PRO A 306 -19.50 -20.95 -29.83
N GLU A 307 -20.16 -21.02 -30.98
CA GLU A 307 -21.64 -21.18 -31.05
C GLU A 307 -22.12 -22.48 -30.40
N ASP A 308 -21.29 -23.53 -30.41
CA ASP A 308 -21.53 -24.85 -29.85
C ASP A 308 -21.04 -25.02 -28.41
N TYR A 309 -20.68 -23.91 -27.73
CA TYR A 309 -20.20 -23.97 -26.35
C TYR A 309 -21.29 -24.41 -25.37
N GLU A 310 -21.13 -25.60 -24.79
CA GLU A 310 -22.08 -26.23 -23.85
C GLU A 310 -21.95 -25.77 -22.38
N GLY A 311 -20.93 -24.95 -22.04
CA GLY A 311 -20.69 -24.45 -20.67
C GLY A 311 -21.61 -23.30 -20.28
N ASP A 312 -21.50 -22.86 -19.01
CA ASP A 312 -22.24 -21.70 -18.49
C ASP A 312 -21.91 -20.44 -19.30
N LYS A 313 -22.95 -19.72 -19.75
CA LYS A 313 -22.79 -18.46 -20.51
C LYS A 313 -22.07 -17.38 -19.73
N ASN A 314 -22.11 -17.43 -18.40
CA ASN A 314 -21.45 -16.45 -17.51
C ASN A 314 -20.00 -16.85 -17.12
N GLU A 315 -19.57 -18.06 -17.47
CA GLU A 315 -18.23 -18.52 -17.18
C GLU A 315 -17.19 -17.77 -18.04
N PHE A 316 -16.02 -17.49 -17.43
CA PHE A 316 -14.91 -16.85 -18.12
C PHE A 316 -14.38 -17.81 -19.23
N TYR A 317 -14.49 -17.37 -20.48
CA TYR A 317 -13.88 -18.03 -21.63
C TYR A 317 -12.74 -17.17 -22.15
N GLY A 318 -11.51 -17.73 -22.18
CA GLY A 318 -10.32 -16.99 -22.59
C GLY A 318 -9.06 -17.46 -21.88
N ILE A 319 -7.98 -16.75 -22.06
CA ILE A 319 -6.67 -17.13 -21.55
C ILE A 319 -6.26 -16.24 -20.38
N LYS A 320 -5.90 -16.90 -19.27
CA LYS A 320 -5.17 -16.28 -18.15
C LYS A 320 -3.76 -16.84 -18.13
N ARG A 321 -2.78 -15.98 -17.88
CA ARG A 321 -1.37 -16.33 -17.95
C ARG A 321 -0.59 -15.70 -16.82
N LEU A 322 0.38 -16.43 -16.25
CA LEU A 322 1.35 -15.95 -15.28
C LEU A 322 2.75 -16.01 -15.89
N GLU A 323 3.53 -14.93 -15.73
CA GLU A 323 4.83 -14.74 -16.39
C GLU A 323 5.88 -14.22 -15.39
N PRO A 324 6.68 -15.06 -14.75
CA PRO A 324 7.93 -14.61 -14.12
C PRO A 324 9.01 -14.48 -15.20
N LEU A 325 9.44 -13.25 -15.42
CA LEU A 325 10.42 -12.89 -16.42
C LEU A 325 11.66 -12.28 -15.77
N ILE A 326 12.82 -12.58 -16.28
CA ILE A 326 14.09 -11.93 -15.96
C ILE A 326 14.58 -11.14 -17.17
N GLY A 327 15.27 -10.02 -16.95
CA GLY A 327 15.74 -9.25 -18.08
C GLY A 327 16.60 -8.05 -17.70
N LEU A 328 17.01 -7.32 -18.73
CA LEU A 328 17.82 -6.12 -18.63
C LEU A 328 16.95 -4.88 -18.72
N ARG A 329 17.41 -3.83 -18.03
CA ARG A 329 16.82 -2.50 -18.01
C ARG A 329 17.90 -1.51 -18.39
N PHE A 330 17.58 -0.64 -19.32
CA PHE A 330 18.46 0.43 -19.78
C PHE A 330 17.85 1.77 -19.40
N TYR A 331 18.54 2.50 -18.55
CA TYR A 331 18.17 3.84 -18.12
C TYR A 331 18.73 4.85 -19.12
N LEU A 332 17.85 5.58 -19.81
CA LEU A 332 18.16 6.52 -20.89
C LEU A 332 18.41 7.93 -20.38
#